data_48ba48f998dda2f859dd49ee596fd359
#
_entry.id   48ba48f998dda2f859dd49ee596fd359
#
_cell.length_a   1.000
_cell.length_b   1.000
_cell.length_c   1.000
_cell.angle_alpha   90.00
_cell.angle_beta   90.00
_cell.angle_gamma   90.00
#
_symmetry.space_group_name_H-M   'P 1'
#
loop_
_entity.id
_entity.type
_entity.pdbx_description
1 polymer ?
#
loop_
_entity_poly.entity_id
_entity_poly.type
_entity_poly.pdbx_seq_one_letter_code
_entity_poly.pdbx_strand_id
1 'polypeptide(L)'
;MLSTEKIIEIANQYGTPIYILDKEHLGKRIHDIQTILGNDITLCYAMKANPFLVDAFKSLNTKYEVCSPGEFAICEREKVNMQDVVLSGVNKEEKDICHVMDDCGQTSGCSLSNI
;
A
#
# COMPACT_ATOMS: atom_id res chain seq x y z
N MET A 1 15.00 -10.72 -8.21
CA MET A 1 15.35 -9.57 -9.09
C MET A 1 15.34 -10.05 -10.53
N LEU A 2 14.69 -9.34 -11.42
CA LEU A 2 14.65 -9.67 -12.85
C LEU A 2 16.07 -9.67 -13.46
N SER A 3 16.35 -10.64 -14.36
CA SER A 3 17.60 -10.64 -15.11
C SER A 3 17.61 -9.56 -16.17
N THR A 4 18.81 -9.18 -16.63
CA THR A 4 18.97 -8.19 -17.72
C THR A 4 18.29 -8.65 -19.00
N GLU A 5 18.39 -9.94 -19.32
CA GLU A 5 17.76 -10.53 -20.50
C GLU A 5 16.23 -10.38 -20.44
N LYS A 6 15.63 -10.61 -19.26
CA LYS A 6 14.17 -10.46 -19.07
C LYS A 6 13.72 -9.02 -19.17
N ILE A 7 14.52 -8.07 -18.68
CA ILE A 7 14.24 -6.62 -18.82
C ILE A 7 14.27 -6.22 -20.29
N ILE A 8 15.26 -6.69 -21.05
CA ILE A 8 15.37 -6.43 -22.50
C ILE A 8 14.17 -7.04 -23.26
N GLU A 9 13.79 -8.28 -22.94
CA GLU A 9 12.62 -8.93 -23.54
C GLU A 9 11.35 -8.09 -23.33
N ILE A 10 11.10 -7.65 -22.09
CA ILE A 10 9.95 -6.82 -21.74
C ILE A 10 10.01 -5.47 -22.49
N ALA A 11 11.16 -4.82 -22.52
CA ALA A 11 11.33 -3.55 -23.22
C ALA A 11 11.09 -3.68 -24.74
N ASN A 12 11.52 -4.79 -25.35
CA ASN A 12 11.27 -5.07 -26.76
C ASN A 12 9.79 -5.36 -27.04
N GLN A 13 9.09 -6.00 -26.09
CA GLN A 13 7.68 -6.34 -26.25
C GLN A 13 6.76 -5.14 -26.05
N TYR A 14 7.03 -4.29 -25.06
CA TYR A 14 6.13 -3.22 -24.64
C TYR A 14 6.62 -1.81 -25.00
N GLY A 15 7.86 -1.69 -25.46
CA GLY A 15 8.48 -0.41 -25.76
C GLY A 15 9.10 0.28 -24.55
N THR A 16 9.70 1.43 -24.81
CA THR A 16 10.30 2.33 -23.81
C THR A 16 9.83 3.76 -24.05
N PRO A 17 9.69 4.61 -23.00
CA PRO A 17 9.97 4.34 -21.59
C PRO A 17 8.89 3.46 -20.92
N ILE A 18 9.30 2.60 -19.97
CA ILE A 18 8.40 1.69 -19.26
C ILE A 18 8.84 1.52 -17.80
N TYR A 19 7.87 1.40 -16.88
CA TYR A 19 8.11 0.98 -15.51
C TYR A 19 7.83 -0.52 -15.37
N ILE A 20 8.74 -1.25 -14.74
CA ILE A 20 8.62 -2.68 -14.53
C ILE A 20 8.57 -2.95 -13.02
N LEU A 21 7.50 -3.60 -12.54
CA LEU A 21 7.38 -4.05 -11.17
C LEU A 21 7.71 -5.54 -11.07
N ASP A 22 8.76 -5.87 -10.31
CA ASP A 22 9.09 -7.25 -9.93
C ASP A 22 8.36 -7.58 -8.61
N LYS A 23 7.16 -8.18 -8.73
CA LYS A 23 6.33 -8.54 -7.56
C LYS A 23 7.00 -9.59 -6.66
N GLU A 24 7.74 -10.52 -7.24
CA GLU A 24 8.44 -11.56 -6.47
C GLU A 24 9.56 -10.94 -5.63
N HIS A 25 10.34 -10.06 -6.23
CA HIS A 25 11.40 -9.33 -5.52
C HIS A 25 10.83 -8.43 -4.42
N LEU A 26 9.71 -7.75 -4.68
CA LEU A 26 9.00 -6.96 -3.68
C LEU A 26 8.57 -7.83 -2.49
N GLY A 27 7.93 -8.97 -2.74
CA GLY A 27 7.48 -9.88 -1.70
C GLY A 27 8.63 -10.39 -0.83
N LYS A 28 9.74 -10.80 -1.48
CA LYS A 28 10.96 -11.19 -0.76
C LYS A 28 11.49 -10.06 0.11
N ARG A 29 11.56 -8.84 -0.42
CA ARG A 29 12.07 -7.68 0.32
C ARG A 29 11.23 -7.39 1.57
N ILE A 30 9.90 -7.44 1.46
CA ILE A 30 9.00 -7.25 2.60
C ILE A 30 9.20 -8.35 3.64
N HIS A 31 9.29 -9.61 3.20
CA HIS A 31 9.54 -10.74 4.09
C HIS A 31 10.86 -10.60 4.85
N ASP A 32 11.95 -10.24 4.15
CA ASP A 32 13.27 -10.04 4.76
C ASP A 32 13.22 -8.93 5.84
N ILE A 33 12.54 -7.83 5.55
CA ILE A 33 12.37 -6.73 6.51
C ILE A 33 11.56 -7.19 7.73
N GLN A 34 10.42 -7.87 7.53
CA GLN A 34 9.61 -8.40 8.63
C GLN A 34 10.38 -9.38 9.50
N THR A 35 11.21 -10.23 8.89
CA THR A 35 12.07 -11.17 9.61
C THR A 35 13.07 -10.46 10.51
N ILE A 36 13.66 -9.36 10.04
CA ILE A 36 14.62 -8.56 10.83
C ILE A 36 13.92 -7.82 11.97
N LEU A 37 12.74 -7.26 11.73
CA LEU A 37 12.01 -6.45 12.70
C LEU A 37 11.27 -7.29 13.76
N GLY A 38 10.99 -8.55 13.47
CA GLY A 38 10.22 -9.44 14.36
C GLY A 38 8.70 -9.27 14.21
N ASN A 39 7.96 -10.08 14.96
CA ASN A 39 6.50 -10.18 14.80
C ASN A 39 5.72 -9.05 15.49
N ASP A 40 6.36 -8.28 16.35
CA ASP A 40 5.71 -7.21 17.11
C ASP A 40 5.60 -5.90 16.31
N ILE A 41 6.21 -5.85 15.13
CA ILE A 41 6.22 -4.67 14.25
C ILE A 41 5.48 -5.00 12.96
N THR A 42 4.47 -4.21 12.65
CA THR A 42 3.73 -4.29 11.39
C THR A 42 4.25 -3.23 10.42
N LEU A 43 4.61 -3.66 9.22
CA LEU A 43 4.98 -2.73 8.15
C LEU A 43 3.77 -2.00 7.62
N CYS A 44 3.92 -0.71 7.37
CA CYS A 44 2.89 0.12 6.78
C CYS A 44 3.41 0.74 5.47
N TYR A 45 2.68 0.51 4.39
CA TYR A 45 3.02 1.07 3.08
C TYR A 45 2.51 2.50 2.96
N ALA A 46 3.41 3.47 2.84
CA ALA A 46 3.08 4.88 2.62
C ALA A 46 2.68 5.10 1.16
N MET A 47 1.37 5.12 0.89
CA MET A 47 0.81 5.18 -0.47
C MET A 47 1.20 6.42 -1.26
N LYS A 48 1.42 7.54 -0.59
CA LYS A 48 1.89 8.79 -1.22
C LYS A 48 3.16 8.62 -2.07
N ALA A 49 3.98 7.60 -1.77
CA ALA A 49 5.20 7.32 -2.52
C ALA A 49 4.88 6.78 -3.94
N ASN A 50 3.93 5.85 -4.05
CA ASN A 50 3.46 5.32 -5.32
C ASN A 50 2.12 4.57 -5.18
N PRO A 51 0.98 5.21 -5.40
CA PRO A 51 -0.33 4.59 -5.22
C PRO A 51 -0.62 3.43 -6.19
N PHE A 52 0.13 3.31 -7.29
CA PHE A 52 -0.05 2.21 -8.25
C PHE A 52 0.39 0.84 -7.73
N LEU A 53 1.13 0.80 -6.61
CA LEU A 53 1.62 -0.45 -6.04
C LEU A 53 0.62 -1.11 -5.07
N VAL A 54 -0.52 -0.49 -4.77
CA VAL A 54 -1.51 -0.99 -3.80
C VAL A 54 -1.87 -2.45 -4.06
N ASP A 55 -2.19 -2.80 -5.31
CA ASP A 55 -2.52 -4.19 -5.67
C ASP A 55 -1.38 -5.18 -5.38
N ALA A 56 -0.13 -4.76 -5.57
CA ALA A 56 1.02 -5.62 -5.31
C ALA A 56 1.21 -5.92 -3.82
N PHE A 57 0.74 -5.04 -2.94
CA PHE A 57 0.84 -5.21 -1.49
C PHE A 57 -0.29 -6.03 -0.87
N LYS A 58 -1.42 -6.27 -1.58
CA LYS A 58 -2.59 -6.99 -1.03
C LYS A 58 -2.29 -8.41 -0.54
N SER A 59 -1.32 -9.09 -1.14
CA SER A 59 -0.89 -10.43 -0.73
C SER A 59 0.22 -10.43 0.32
N LEU A 60 0.70 -9.25 0.72
CA LEU A 60 1.76 -9.09 1.69
C LEU A 60 1.16 -8.70 3.05
N ASN A 61 1.79 -9.14 4.13
CA ASN A 61 1.33 -8.79 5.48
C ASN A 61 1.76 -7.37 5.85
N THR A 62 1.10 -6.38 5.22
CA THR A 62 1.38 -4.95 5.42
C THR A 62 0.07 -4.18 5.60
N LYS A 63 0.14 -3.06 6.32
CA LYS A 63 -0.91 -2.05 6.36
C LYS A 63 -0.66 -0.97 5.32
N TYR A 64 -1.64 -0.06 5.15
CA TYR A 64 -1.58 1.04 4.20
C TYR A 64 -1.73 2.36 4.92
N GLU A 65 -0.78 3.28 4.75
CA GLU A 65 -0.90 4.64 5.22
C GLU A 65 -1.42 5.51 4.08
N VAL A 66 -2.58 6.12 4.29
CA VAL A 66 -3.22 7.06 3.37
C VAL A 66 -3.25 8.45 4.00
N CYS A 67 -2.93 9.47 3.22
CA CYS A 67 -2.83 10.86 3.68
C CYS A 67 -3.91 11.75 3.08
N SER A 68 -4.74 11.23 2.19
CA SER A 68 -5.77 11.97 1.48
C SER A 68 -7.00 11.11 1.17
N PRO A 69 -8.18 11.74 0.97
CA PRO A 69 -9.38 11.03 0.51
C PRO A 69 -9.18 10.30 -0.82
N GLY A 70 -8.36 10.85 -1.71
CA GLY A 70 -8.04 10.20 -2.99
C GLY A 70 -7.27 8.90 -2.83
N GLU A 71 -6.30 8.84 -1.91
CA GLU A 71 -5.57 7.61 -1.59
C GLU A 71 -6.50 6.59 -0.92
N PHE A 72 -7.39 7.04 -0.03
CA PHE A 72 -8.40 6.20 0.59
C PHE A 72 -9.32 5.56 -0.46
N ALA A 73 -9.86 6.35 -1.39
CA ALA A 73 -10.70 5.87 -2.49
C ALA A 73 -9.96 4.86 -3.41
N ILE A 74 -8.64 4.96 -3.54
CA ILE A 74 -7.86 3.94 -4.25
C ILE A 74 -7.87 2.61 -3.48
N CYS A 75 -7.73 2.62 -2.16
CA CYS A 75 -7.83 1.41 -1.34
C CYS A 75 -9.21 0.74 -1.46
N GLU A 76 -10.29 1.52 -1.42
CA GLU A 76 -11.66 1.03 -1.61
C GLU A 76 -11.82 0.38 -3.00
N ARG A 77 -11.44 1.09 -4.06
CA ARG A 77 -11.53 0.60 -5.44
C ARG A 77 -10.73 -0.69 -5.64
N GLU A 78 -9.55 -0.76 -5.09
CA GLU A 78 -8.68 -1.93 -5.16
C GLU A 78 -9.11 -3.05 -4.20
N LYS A 79 -10.18 -2.83 -3.41
CA LYS A 79 -10.73 -3.80 -2.44
C LYS A 79 -9.68 -4.26 -1.42
N VAL A 80 -8.90 -3.31 -0.92
CA VAL A 80 -8.03 -3.53 0.24
C VAL A 80 -8.90 -3.82 1.46
N ASN A 81 -8.44 -4.68 2.37
CA ASN A 81 -9.10 -4.79 3.65
C ASN A 81 -8.99 -3.45 4.40
N MET A 82 -10.11 -2.73 4.54
CA MET A 82 -10.11 -1.38 5.10
C MET A 82 -9.67 -1.33 6.58
N GLN A 83 -9.70 -2.45 7.29
CA GLN A 83 -9.11 -2.56 8.64
C GLN A 83 -7.58 -2.45 8.65
N ASP A 84 -6.94 -2.64 7.51
CA ASP A 84 -5.50 -2.49 7.35
C ASP A 84 -5.10 -1.08 6.86
N VAL A 85 -6.07 -0.17 6.71
CA VAL A 85 -5.84 1.22 6.28
C VAL A 85 -5.71 2.14 7.50
N VAL A 86 -4.68 2.97 7.50
CA VAL A 86 -4.39 3.98 8.52
C VAL A 86 -4.48 5.36 7.86
N LEU A 87 -5.45 6.16 8.29
CA LEU A 87 -5.55 7.55 7.84
C LEU A 87 -4.59 8.43 8.64
N SER A 88 -3.57 8.94 7.97
CA SER A 88 -2.59 9.89 8.51
C SER A 88 -2.73 11.26 7.82
N GLY A 89 -1.79 12.17 8.07
CA GLY A 89 -1.78 13.49 7.44
C GLY A 89 -2.41 14.58 8.30
N VAL A 90 -2.17 15.83 7.90
CA VAL A 90 -2.50 17.02 8.71
C VAL A 90 -3.75 17.76 8.25
N ASN A 91 -4.22 17.52 7.04
CA ASN A 91 -5.37 18.23 6.44
C ASN A 91 -6.55 17.27 6.27
N LYS A 92 -7.23 16.96 7.38
CA LYS A 92 -8.38 16.09 7.43
C LYS A 92 -9.65 16.90 7.62
N GLU A 93 -10.62 16.74 6.74
CA GLU A 93 -11.96 17.29 6.94
C GLU A 93 -12.81 16.30 7.74
N GLU A 94 -13.76 16.81 8.53
CA GLU A 94 -14.65 15.98 9.35
C GLU A 94 -15.37 14.91 8.52
N LYS A 95 -15.84 15.27 7.32
CA LYS A 95 -16.50 14.33 6.39
C LYS A 95 -15.59 13.16 5.99
N ASP A 96 -14.28 13.42 5.81
CA ASP A 96 -13.32 12.39 5.42
C ASP A 96 -13.07 11.43 6.58
N ILE A 97 -13.02 11.97 7.81
CA ILE A 97 -12.88 11.17 9.03
C ILE A 97 -14.12 10.27 9.22
N CYS A 98 -15.32 10.84 9.07
CA CYS A 98 -16.57 10.08 9.18
C CYS A 98 -16.63 8.95 8.13
N HIS A 99 -16.29 9.24 6.88
CA HIS A 99 -16.27 8.23 5.82
C HIS A 99 -15.31 7.06 6.15
N VAL A 100 -14.10 7.37 6.58
CA VAL A 100 -13.13 6.35 7.00
C VAL A 100 -13.64 5.52 8.18
N MET A 101 -14.29 6.17 9.17
CA MET A 101 -14.84 5.47 10.33
C MET A 101 -15.99 4.54 9.96
N ASP A 102 -16.85 4.94 9.03
CA ASP A 102 -17.98 4.13 8.54
C ASP A 102 -17.51 2.88 7.80
N ASP A 103 -16.50 3.02 6.93
CA ASP A 103 -15.96 1.92 6.13
C ASP A 103 -15.10 0.94 6.93
N CYS A 104 -14.36 1.44 7.92
CA CYS A 104 -13.58 0.59 8.81
C CYS A 104 -14.43 -0.16 9.84
N GLY A 105 -15.73 0.18 9.95
CA GLY A 105 -16.65 -0.36 10.97
C GLY A 105 -16.32 0.14 12.37
N GLN A 106 -17.26 -0.03 13.32
CA GLN A 106 -17.12 0.41 14.72
C GLN A 106 -16.05 -0.36 15.52
N THR A 107 -15.25 -1.20 14.91
CA THR A 107 -14.31 -2.08 15.60
C THR A 107 -12.88 -1.73 15.25
N SER A 108 -12.17 -1.19 16.20
CA SER A 108 -10.73 -1.37 16.53
C SER A 108 -9.68 -1.53 15.40
N GLY A 109 -9.95 -1.32 14.13
CA GLY A 109 -9.00 -1.56 13.03
C GLY A 109 -8.51 -0.32 12.32
N CYS A 110 -9.33 0.72 12.20
CA CYS A 110 -8.91 1.97 11.60
C CYS A 110 -8.27 2.86 12.66
N SER A 111 -6.99 3.15 12.54
CA SER A 111 -6.34 4.05 13.47
C SER A 111 -6.22 5.44 12.85
N LEU A 112 -6.75 6.43 13.56
CA LEU A 112 -6.54 7.83 13.28
C LEU A 112 -5.25 8.25 14.00
N SER A 113 -4.18 8.52 13.24
CA SER A 113 -2.98 9.09 13.82
C SER A 113 -3.09 10.61 13.82
N ASN A 114 -3.01 11.21 15.01
CA ASN A 114 -2.99 12.66 15.23
C ASN A 114 -4.24 13.41 14.72
N ILE A 115 -5.32 13.33 15.51
CA ILE A 115 -6.34 14.39 15.50
C ILE A 115 -5.80 15.58 16.29
#